data_68450f4d557c8ab04a5eb1afa51f013f
#
_entry.id   68450f4d557c8ab04a5eb1afa51f013f
#
_cell.length_a   1.000
_cell.length_b   1.000
_cell.length_c   1.000
_cell.angle_alpha   90.00
_cell.angle_beta   90.00
_cell.angle_gamma   90.00
#
_symmetry.space_group_name_H-M   'P 1'
#
loop_
_entity.id
_entity.type
_entity.pdbx_description
1 polymer ?
#
loop_
_entity_poly.entity_id
_entity_poly.type
_entity_poly.pdbx_seq_one_letter_code
_entity_poly.pdbx_strand_id
1 'polypeptide(L)'
;MRFLIVGYGRVGIRTAEILQSEGHEVVVVDNDPEKVERARRAGLTAHLGEGDDEELLVEAGVDGAVALGAMTGDLTVNLSACVIGGSYGCRTVLRIDDDYRDEIYRKYAADVDEVVYPERLGAAGAKTALLGGDFDVLGDLTESLSAVSVVVGEGSPVLGQRVVEVDLPEGARVYAHGRSGEPLTIPLPQTELHAGDELAVIAEPEALGAVRERIGGAA
;
A
#
# COMPACT_ATOMS: atom_id res chain seq x y z
N MET A 1 -4.22 4.34 -18.44
CA MET A 1 -4.52 2.89 -18.41
C MET A 1 -5.94 2.73 -17.89
N ARG A 2 -6.63 1.62 -18.26
CA ARG A 2 -7.97 1.31 -17.73
C ARG A 2 -7.88 0.25 -16.65
N PHE A 3 -8.58 0.47 -15.53
CA PHE A 3 -8.69 -0.45 -14.40
C PHE A 3 -10.15 -0.77 -14.13
N LEU A 4 -10.44 -2.02 -13.84
CA LEU A 4 -11.77 -2.47 -13.45
C LEU A 4 -11.78 -2.78 -11.95
N ILE A 5 -12.69 -2.18 -11.20
CA ILE A 5 -12.85 -2.39 -9.76
C ILE A 5 -14.21 -3.04 -9.50
N VAL A 6 -14.19 -4.27 -9.01
CA VAL A 6 -15.39 -5.00 -8.57
C VAL A 6 -15.57 -4.77 -7.07
N GLY A 7 -16.65 -4.11 -6.69
CA GLY A 7 -16.95 -3.71 -5.32
C GLY A 7 -16.54 -2.26 -5.01
N TYR A 8 -17.53 -1.39 -4.78
CA TYR A 8 -17.35 0.02 -4.42
C TYR A 8 -17.64 0.26 -2.93
N GLY A 9 -17.08 -0.64 -2.10
CA GLY A 9 -17.03 -0.53 -0.64
C GLY A 9 -15.87 0.37 -0.18
N ARG A 10 -15.51 0.29 1.11
CA ARG A 10 -14.47 1.13 1.73
C ARG A 10 -13.11 1.06 1.00
N VAL A 11 -12.69 -0.14 0.62
CA VAL A 11 -11.42 -0.36 -0.11
C VAL A 11 -11.55 0.09 -1.55
N GLY A 12 -12.58 -0.39 -2.26
CA GLY A 12 -12.79 -0.08 -3.68
C GLY A 12 -12.91 1.42 -3.96
N ILE A 13 -13.63 2.19 -3.10
CA ILE A 13 -13.71 3.65 -3.21
C ILE A 13 -12.32 4.27 -3.17
N ARG A 14 -11.52 3.94 -2.15
CA ARG A 14 -10.19 4.55 -1.98
C ARG A 14 -9.24 4.18 -3.10
N THR A 15 -9.27 2.91 -3.54
CA THR A 15 -8.48 2.47 -4.69
C THR A 15 -8.87 3.22 -5.96
N ALA A 16 -10.18 3.35 -6.23
CA ALA A 16 -10.67 4.07 -7.39
C ALA A 16 -10.31 5.57 -7.36
N GLU A 17 -10.44 6.23 -6.21
CA GLU A 17 -10.07 7.64 -6.03
C GLU A 17 -8.59 7.88 -6.30
N ILE A 18 -7.70 7.01 -5.80
CA ILE A 18 -6.25 7.11 -6.03
C ILE A 18 -5.93 6.94 -7.51
N LEU A 19 -6.41 5.86 -8.14
CA LEU A 19 -6.17 5.61 -9.57
C LEU A 19 -6.69 6.75 -10.46
N GLN A 20 -7.88 7.29 -10.14
CA GLN A 20 -8.44 8.43 -10.87
C GLN A 20 -7.59 9.70 -10.70
N SER A 21 -7.09 9.96 -9.48
CA SER A 21 -6.22 11.12 -9.21
C SER A 21 -4.88 11.05 -9.94
N GLU A 22 -4.42 9.85 -10.25
CA GLU A 22 -3.22 9.58 -11.05
C GLU A 22 -3.48 9.63 -12.56
N GLY A 23 -4.70 9.99 -12.98
CA GLY A 23 -5.08 10.15 -14.38
C GLY A 23 -5.41 8.84 -15.10
N HIS A 24 -5.79 7.81 -14.36
CA HIS A 24 -6.23 6.55 -14.93
C HIS A 24 -7.74 6.51 -15.16
N GLU A 25 -8.16 5.74 -16.14
CA GLU A 25 -9.56 5.41 -16.37
C GLU A 25 -9.96 4.28 -15.41
N VAL A 26 -10.99 4.51 -14.62
CA VAL A 26 -11.50 3.53 -13.66
C VAL A 26 -12.96 3.22 -13.96
N VAL A 27 -13.27 1.94 -14.11
CA VAL A 27 -14.62 1.43 -14.26
C VAL A 27 -14.98 0.63 -13.01
N VAL A 28 -16.17 0.83 -12.47
CA VAL A 28 -16.65 0.18 -11.25
C VAL A 28 -17.80 -0.76 -11.57
N VAL A 29 -17.82 -1.93 -10.93
CA VAL A 29 -18.97 -2.84 -10.89
C VAL A 29 -19.35 -3.06 -9.43
N ASP A 30 -20.61 -2.83 -9.06
CA ASP A 30 -21.14 -3.14 -7.71
C ASP A 30 -22.63 -3.51 -7.83
N ASN A 31 -23.09 -4.42 -6.96
CA ASN A 31 -24.49 -4.87 -6.96
C ASN A 31 -25.42 -3.94 -6.16
N ASP A 32 -24.89 -2.94 -5.47
CA ASP A 32 -25.63 -1.96 -4.71
C ASP A 32 -25.89 -0.70 -5.55
N PRO A 33 -27.15 -0.38 -5.87
CA PRO A 33 -27.47 0.77 -6.71
C PRO A 33 -27.05 2.12 -6.07
N GLU A 34 -27.02 2.23 -4.74
CA GLU A 34 -26.59 3.46 -4.08
C GLU A 34 -25.09 3.69 -4.24
N LYS A 35 -24.30 2.60 -4.20
CA LYS A 35 -22.86 2.67 -4.44
C LYS A 35 -22.54 2.99 -5.90
N VAL A 36 -23.26 2.39 -6.84
CA VAL A 36 -23.13 2.69 -8.28
C VAL A 36 -23.42 4.17 -8.54
N GLU A 37 -24.53 4.71 -8.01
CA GLU A 37 -24.84 6.13 -8.15
C GLU A 37 -23.83 7.05 -7.47
N ARG A 38 -23.21 6.60 -6.37
CA ARG A 38 -22.12 7.34 -5.72
C ARG A 38 -20.88 7.36 -6.62
N ALA A 39 -20.51 6.24 -7.24
CA ALA A 39 -19.40 6.16 -8.18
C ALA A 39 -19.60 7.09 -9.38
N ARG A 40 -20.81 7.08 -9.98
CA ARG A 40 -21.17 7.98 -11.08
C ARG A 40 -21.09 9.46 -10.70
N ARG A 41 -21.54 9.83 -9.51
CA ARG A 41 -21.41 11.21 -8.99
C ARG A 41 -19.96 11.62 -8.74
N ALA A 42 -19.07 10.65 -8.48
CA ALA A 42 -17.64 10.88 -8.39
C ALA A 42 -16.94 10.99 -9.76
N GLY A 43 -17.71 10.91 -10.86
CA GLY A 43 -17.18 10.99 -12.23
C GLY A 43 -16.61 9.69 -12.77
N LEU A 44 -16.91 8.55 -12.14
CA LEU A 44 -16.51 7.23 -12.60
C LEU A 44 -17.56 6.60 -13.51
N THR A 45 -17.13 5.80 -14.47
CA THR A 45 -18.02 4.86 -15.14
C THR A 45 -18.39 3.74 -14.18
N ALA A 46 -19.69 3.43 -14.03
CA ALA A 46 -20.12 2.42 -13.08
C ALA A 46 -21.30 1.60 -13.60
N HIS A 47 -21.22 0.30 -13.42
CA HIS A 47 -22.22 -0.71 -13.83
C HIS A 47 -22.85 -1.34 -12.59
N LEU A 48 -24.16 -1.55 -12.66
CA LEU A 48 -24.93 -2.21 -11.60
C LEU A 48 -25.06 -3.70 -11.90
N GLY A 49 -24.59 -4.56 -11.03
CA GLY A 49 -24.79 -6.00 -11.08
C GLY A 49 -23.73 -6.77 -10.30
N GLU A 50 -23.77 -8.08 -10.43
CA GLU A 50 -22.91 -9.01 -9.69
C GLU A 50 -21.51 -9.04 -10.31
N GLY A 51 -20.49 -9.07 -9.43
CA GLY A 51 -19.09 -9.01 -9.85
C GLY A 51 -18.55 -10.33 -10.42
N ASP A 52 -19.29 -11.41 -10.33
CA ASP A 52 -18.99 -12.73 -10.90
C ASP A 52 -19.79 -13.01 -12.20
N ASP A 53 -20.51 -12.01 -12.71
CA ASP A 53 -21.20 -12.08 -14.01
C ASP A 53 -20.22 -11.68 -15.15
N GLU A 54 -19.81 -12.68 -15.94
CA GLU A 54 -18.87 -12.49 -17.04
C GLU A 54 -19.43 -11.54 -18.13
N GLU A 55 -20.74 -11.62 -18.46
CA GLU A 55 -21.34 -10.75 -19.47
C GLU A 55 -21.29 -9.29 -19.02
N LEU A 56 -21.56 -9.03 -17.74
CA LEU A 56 -21.45 -7.70 -17.15
C LEU A 56 -20.01 -7.18 -17.12
N LEU A 57 -19.04 -8.03 -16.81
CA LEU A 57 -17.62 -7.64 -16.80
C LEU A 57 -17.12 -7.32 -18.21
N VAL A 58 -17.62 -8.03 -19.24
CA VAL A 58 -17.34 -7.70 -20.65
C VAL A 58 -17.99 -6.37 -21.03
N GLU A 59 -19.25 -6.12 -20.64
CA GLU A 59 -19.91 -4.81 -20.86
C GLU A 59 -19.14 -3.68 -20.16
N ALA A 60 -18.60 -3.94 -18.97
CA ALA A 60 -17.74 -3.01 -18.22
C ALA A 60 -16.34 -2.83 -18.85
N GLY A 61 -15.99 -3.60 -19.87
CA GLY A 61 -14.75 -3.46 -20.65
C GLY A 61 -13.56 -4.18 -20.03
N VAL A 62 -13.76 -5.35 -19.42
CA VAL A 62 -12.67 -6.19 -18.88
C VAL A 62 -11.67 -6.58 -19.96
N ASP A 63 -12.09 -6.78 -21.20
CA ASP A 63 -11.27 -7.11 -22.36
C ASP A 63 -10.25 -6.02 -22.75
N GLY A 64 -10.46 -4.79 -22.29
CA GLY A 64 -9.55 -3.65 -22.50
C GLY A 64 -8.89 -3.14 -21.22
N ALA A 65 -9.14 -3.77 -20.09
CA ALA A 65 -8.54 -3.38 -18.80
C ALA A 65 -7.13 -3.99 -18.65
N VAL A 66 -6.20 -3.20 -18.08
CA VAL A 66 -4.85 -3.71 -17.75
C VAL A 66 -4.83 -4.51 -16.45
N ALA A 67 -5.78 -4.21 -15.55
CA ALA A 67 -5.94 -4.97 -14.32
C ALA A 67 -7.39 -4.91 -13.81
N LEU A 68 -7.76 -5.97 -13.07
CA LEU A 68 -9.02 -6.10 -12.35
C LEU A 68 -8.73 -6.26 -10.86
N GLY A 69 -9.32 -5.38 -10.04
CA GLY A 69 -9.28 -5.48 -8.58
C GLY A 69 -10.64 -5.93 -8.03
N ALA A 70 -10.70 -7.11 -7.45
CA ALA A 70 -11.89 -7.65 -6.80
C ALA A 70 -11.87 -7.30 -5.30
N MET A 71 -12.68 -6.28 -4.91
CA MET A 71 -12.60 -5.57 -3.63
C MET A 71 -13.89 -5.67 -2.79
N THR A 72 -14.74 -6.66 -3.08
CA THR A 72 -15.98 -6.90 -2.31
C THR A 72 -15.69 -7.53 -0.95
N GLY A 73 -16.71 -7.69 -0.09
CA GLY A 73 -16.63 -8.48 1.14
C GLY A 73 -16.89 -9.97 0.93
N ASP A 74 -17.20 -10.41 -0.30
CA ASP A 74 -17.47 -11.81 -0.61
C ASP A 74 -16.28 -12.42 -1.36
N LEU A 75 -15.59 -13.35 -0.70
CA LEU A 75 -14.42 -14.00 -1.28
C LEU A 75 -14.77 -14.81 -2.54
N THR A 76 -15.96 -15.41 -2.60
CA THR A 76 -16.37 -16.22 -3.77
C THR A 76 -16.54 -15.33 -5.00
N VAL A 77 -17.22 -14.19 -4.83
CA VAL A 77 -17.36 -13.18 -5.89
C VAL A 77 -16.00 -12.66 -6.32
N ASN A 78 -15.12 -12.33 -5.36
CA ASN A 78 -13.78 -11.82 -5.65
C ASN A 78 -12.94 -12.83 -6.45
N LEU A 79 -12.98 -14.12 -6.08
CA LEU A 79 -12.28 -15.17 -6.82
C LEU A 79 -12.82 -15.35 -8.22
N SER A 80 -14.15 -15.41 -8.38
CA SER A 80 -14.78 -15.53 -9.68
C SER A 80 -14.42 -14.37 -10.60
N ALA A 81 -14.48 -13.14 -10.08
CA ALA A 81 -14.09 -11.94 -10.81
C ALA A 81 -12.62 -11.98 -11.26
N CYS A 82 -11.71 -12.44 -10.37
CA CYS A 82 -10.29 -12.60 -10.72
C CYS A 82 -10.09 -13.68 -11.82
N VAL A 83 -10.76 -14.82 -11.72
CA VAL A 83 -10.69 -15.87 -12.74
C VAL A 83 -11.19 -15.35 -14.11
N ILE A 84 -12.30 -14.64 -14.12
CA ILE A 84 -12.81 -14.00 -15.34
C ILE A 84 -11.80 -12.98 -15.86
N GLY A 85 -11.33 -12.03 -15.02
CA GLY A 85 -10.35 -11.02 -15.42
C GLY A 85 -9.07 -11.62 -15.97
N GLY A 86 -8.55 -12.68 -15.34
CA GLY A 86 -7.38 -13.42 -15.81
C GLY A 86 -7.59 -14.06 -17.19
N SER A 87 -8.79 -14.58 -17.49
CA SER A 87 -9.13 -15.15 -18.80
C SER A 87 -9.10 -14.12 -19.93
N TYR A 88 -9.31 -12.83 -19.61
CA TYR A 88 -9.19 -11.69 -20.52
C TYR A 88 -7.81 -11.03 -20.51
N GLY A 89 -6.85 -11.60 -19.78
CA GLY A 89 -5.46 -11.10 -19.73
C GLY A 89 -5.24 -9.92 -18.79
N CYS A 90 -6.18 -9.60 -17.91
CA CYS A 90 -5.99 -8.62 -16.85
C CYS A 90 -5.02 -9.15 -15.80
N ARG A 91 -4.17 -8.28 -15.25
CA ARG A 91 -3.57 -8.53 -13.94
C ARG A 91 -4.69 -8.52 -12.88
N THR A 92 -4.69 -9.51 -12.01
CA THR A 92 -5.76 -9.72 -11.05
C THR A 92 -5.31 -9.45 -9.61
N VAL A 93 -6.13 -8.71 -8.87
CA VAL A 93 -5.88 -8.37 -7.45
C VAL A 93 -7.08 -8.82 -6.62
N LEU A 94 -6.85 -9.79 -5.76
CA LEU A 94 -7.86 -10.39 -4.88
C LEU A 94 -7.83 -9.73 -3.49
N ARG A 95 -8.94 -9.16 -3.04
CA ARG A 95 -9.11 -8.78 -1.63
C ARG A 95 -9.60 -9.97 -0.80
N ILE A 96 -8.95 -10.16 0.34
CA ILE A 96 -9.41 -11.05 1.40
C ILE A 96 -9.73 -10.21 2.63
N ASP A 97 -10.81 -10.49 3.37
CA ASP A 97 -11.23 -9.73 4.57
C ASP A 97 -11.30 -10.56 5.85
N ASP A 98 -11.09 -11.87 5.75
CA ASP A 98 -11.08 -12.81 6.88
C ASP A 98 -9.69 -13.42 7.12
N ASP A 99 -9.39 -13.77 8.37
CA ASP A 99 -8.21 -14.57 8.77
C ASP A 99 -8.35 -16.03 8.29
N TYR A 100 -8.30 -16.21 6.97
CA TYR A 100 -8.17 -17.55 6.42
C TYR A 100 -6.82 -18.13 6.83
N ARG A 101 -6.80 -19.41 7.26
CA ARG A 101 -5.57 -20.11 7.59
C ARG A 101 -4.63 -20.04 6.39
N ASP A 102 -3.34 -19.89 6.65
CA ASP A 102 -2.27 -19.77 5.64
C ASP A 102 -2.36 -20.77 4.48
N GLU A 103 -2.93 -21.97 4.73
CA GLU A 103 -3.15 -22.99 3.69
C GLU A 103 -4.19 -22.57 2.65
N ILE A 104 -5.25 -21.86 3.06
CA ILE A 104 -6.30 -21.37 2.15
C ILE A 104 -5.76 -20.20 1.34
N TYR A 105 -5.04 -19.28 1.99
CA TYR A 105 -4.33 -18.19 1.34
C TYR A 105 -3.41 -18.69 0.22
N ARG A 106 -2.53 -19.67 0.51
CA ARG A 106 -1.61 -20.26 -0.48
C ARG A 106 -2.32 -20.94 -1.64
N LYS A 107 -3.49 -21.52 -1.40
CA LYS A 107 -4.28 -22.18 -2.45
C LYS A 107 -4.86 -21.17 -3.44
N TYR A 108 -5.37 -20.04 -2.97
CA TYR A 108 -5.97 -19.01 -3.84
C TYR A 108 -4.94 -18.07 -4.46
N ALA A 109 -3.81 -17.84 -3.77
CA ALA A 109 -2.70 -17.06 -4.32
C ALA A 109 -2.04 -17.69 -5.56
N ALA A 110 -2.31 -18.97 -5.84
CA ALA A 110 -1.82 -19.63 -7.06
C ALA A 110 -2.63 -19.26 -8.31
N ASP A 111 -3.87 -18.78 -8.15
CA ASP A 111 -4.81 -18.52 -9.24
C ASP A 111 -5.00 -17.02 -9.55
N VAL A 112 -4.31 -16.15 -8.81
CA VAL A 112 -4.37 -14.69 -8.97
C VAL A 112 -2.96 -14.09 -8.93
N ASP A 113 -2.79 -12.90 -9.52
CA ASP A 113 -1.45 -12.27 -9.55
C ASP A 113 -1.06 -11.65 -8.21
N GLU A 114 -2.02 -11.08 -7.48
CA GLU A 114 -1.78 -10.45 -6.17
C GLU A 114 -2.95 -10.67 -5.22
N VAL A 115 -2.62 -10.78 -3.94
CA VAL A 115 -3.63 -10.82 -2.85
C VAL A 115 -3.38 -9.65 -1.91
N VAL A 116 -4.44 -8.91 -1.59
CA VAL A 116 -4.38 -7.80 -0.65
C VAL A 116 -5.27 -8.07 0.57
N TYR A 117 -4.76 -7.70 1.73
CA TYR A 117 -5.44 -7.83 3.01
C TYR A 117 -5.47 -6.47 3.72
N PRO A 118 -6.45 -5.61 3.38
CA PRO A 118 -6.49 -4.22 3.85
C PRO A 118 -6.60 -4.09 5.36
N GLU A 119 -7.30 -5.00 6.01
CA GLU A 119 -7.47 -5.01 7.46
C GLU A 119 -6.14 -5.24 8.18
N ARG A 120 -5.28 -6.13 7.66
CA ARG A 120 -3.93 -6.39 8.20
C ARG A 120 -3.04 -5.16 8.05
N LEU A 121 -3.05 -4.52 6.87
CA LEU A 121 -2.32 -3.27 6.64
C LEU A 121 -2.81 -2.15 7.58
N GLY A 122 -4.12 -2.02 7.75
CA GLY A 122 -4.71 -1.05 8.69
C GLY A 122 -4.36 -1.35 10.15
N ALA A 123 -4.36 -2.62 10.55
CA ALA A 123 -3.98 -3.04 11.90
C ALA A 123 -2.50 -2.78 12.20
N ALA A 124 -1.61 -3.01 11.23
CA ALA A 124 -0.18 -2.68 11.37
C ALA A 124 0.04 -1.18 11.61
N GLY A 125 -0.63 -0.33 10.82
CA GLY A 125 -0.61 1.11 11.02
C GLY A 125 -1.17 1.54 12.37
N ALA A 126 -2.28 0.96 12.80
CA ALA A 126 -2.88 1.25 14.11
C ALA A 126 -1.96 0.82 15.26
N LYS A 127 -1.34 -0.36 15.17
CA LYS A 127 -0.34 -0.84 16.14
C LYS A 127 0.82 0.16 16.26
N THR A 128 1.38 0.59 15.12
CA THR A 128 2.50 1.53 15.10
C THR A 128 2.12 2.87 15.72
N ALA A 129 0.95 3.42 15.38
CA ALA A 129 0.45 4.66 15.97
C ALA A 129 0.22 4.54 17.49
N LEU A 130 -0.30 3.42 17.97
CA LEU A 130 -0.50 3.15 19.42
C LEU A 130 0.82 3.07 20.18
N LEU A 131 1.89 2.60 19.55
CA LEU A 131 3.23 2.54 20.15
C LEU A 131 3.99 3.86 20.05
N GLY A 132 3.40 4.91 19.46
CA GLY A 132 4.03 6.21 19.25
C GLY A 132 5.18 6.20 18.24
N GLY A 133 5.18 5.22 17.34
CA GLY A 133 6.17 5.07 16.27
C GLY A 133 5.63 5.52 14.90
N ASP A 134 6.53 5.54 13.92
CA ASP A 134 6.20 5.86 12.53
C ASP A 134 5.48 4.69 11.84
N PHE A 135 4.71 5.01 10.79
CA PHE A 135 3.93 4.03 10.04
C PHE A 135 4.84 3.05 9.28
N ASP A 136 4.86 1.78 9.68
CA ASP A 136 5.71 0.75 9.10
C ASP A 136 4.89 -0.22 8.22
N VAL A 137 4.78 0.10 6.94
CA VAL A 137 4.12 -0.78 5.95
C VAL A 137 5.08 -1.84 5.39
N LEU A 138 6.38 -1.58 5.41
CA LEU A 138 7.38 -2.48 4.81
C LEU A 138 7.50 -3.81 5.56
N GLY A 139 7.34 -3.80 6.89
CA GLY A 139 7.38 -5.02 7.70
C GLY A 139 6.34 -6.05 7.27
N ASP A 140 5.15 -5.61 6.88
CA ASP A 140 4.10 -6.50 6.39
C ASP A 140 4.29 -6.96 4.93
N LEU A 141 5.08 -6.21 4.14
CA LEU A 141 5.37 -6.56 2.75
C LEU A 141 6.59 -7.46 2.57
N THR A 142 7.57 -7.36 3.48
CA THR A 142 8.87 -8.03 3.32
C THR A 142 9.16 -9.10 4.37
N GLU A 143 8.35 -9.20 5.42
CA GLU A 143 8.53 -10.05 6.62
C GLU A 143 9.83 -9.76 7.40
N SER A 144 10.79 -9.04 6.80
CA SER A 144 12.14 -8.85 7.35
C SER A 144 12.62 -7.41 7.39
N LEU A 145 11.90 -6.45 6.81
CA LEU A 145 12.32 -5.05 6.77
C LEU A 145 11.26 -4.13 7.35
N SER A 146 11.72 -3.11 8.07
CA SER A 146 10.91 -2.04 8.62
C SER A 146 11.35 -0.69 8.08
N ALA A 147 10.41 0.20 7.77
CA ALA A 147 10.69 1.60 7.50
C ALA A 147 10.34 2.44 8.72
N VAL A 148 11.29 3.25 9.17
CA VAL A 148 11.07 4.17 10.30
C VAL A 148 11.51 5.57 9.91
N SER A 149 10.79 6.57 10.44
CA SER A 149 11.25 7.94 10.45
C SER A 149 11.96 8.22 11.77
N VAL A 150 13.11 8.86 11.71
CA VAL A 150 13.89 9.25 12.89
C VAL A 150 14.34 10.69 12.74
N VAL A 151 14.04 11.51 13.76
CA VAL A 151 14.48 12.90 13.82
C VAL A 151 15.91 12.97 14.36
N VAL A 152 16.75 13.73 13.68
CA VAL A 152 18.13 14.01 14.12
C VAL A 152 18.08 14.91 15.35
N GLY A 153 18.46 14.36 16.51
CA GLY A 153 18.46 15.07 17.77
C GLY A 153 19.61 16.09 17.88
N GLU A 154 19.47 17.07 18.78
CA GLU A 154 20.54 18.06 19.08
C GLU A 154 21.84 17.42 19.59
N GLY A 155 21.75 16.28 20.26
CA GLY A 155 22.89 15.48 20.75
C GLY A 155 23.32 14.35 19.82
N SER A 156 22.80 14.30 18.62
CA SER A 156 23.06 13.20 17.68
C SER A 156 24.52 13.16 17.21
N PRO A 157 25.15 11.98 17.22
CA PRO A 157 26.52 11.83 16.71
C PRO A 157 26.62 12.02 15.19
N VAL A 158 25.48 12.06 14.45
CA VAL A 158 25.47 12.27 13.00
C VAL A 158 25.31 13.73 12.60
N LEU A 159 25.21 14.65 13.56
CA LEU A 159 25.16 16.10 13.27
C LEU A 159 26.38 16.57 12.46
N GLY A 160 26.14 17.33 11.40
CA GLY A 160 27.19 17.84 10.51
C GLY A 160 27.82 16.80 9.61
N GLN A 161 27.44 15.53 9.70
CA GLN A 161 27.88 14.50 8.76
C GLN A 161 27.07 14.58 7.47
N ARG A 162 27.67 14.14 6.37
CA ARG A 162 26.92 13.92 5.11
C ARG A 162 26.16 12.60 5.20
N VAL A 163 25.00 12.52 4.54
CA VAL A 163 24.17 11.30 4.54
C VAL A 163 24.98 10.06 4.17
N VAL A 164 25.92 10.19 3.23
CA VAL A 164 26.78 9.07 2.80
C VAL A 164 27.80 8.62 3.86
N GLU A 165 28.07 9.46 4.86
CA GLU A 165 29.04 9.22 5.95
C GLU A 165 28.38 8.61 7.20
N VAL A 166 27.04 8.59 7.22
CA VAL A 166 26.30 8.05 8.36
C VAL A 166 26.55 6.54 8.46
N ASP A 167 27.28 6.15 9.50
CA ASP A 167 27.57 4.76 9.81
C ASP A 167 26.37 4.14 10.55
N LEU A 168 25.50 3.46 9.80
CA LEU A 168 24.35 2.72 10.31
C LEU A 168 24.70 1.25 10.56
N PRO A 169 23.94 0.56 11.45
CA PRO A 169 24.06 -0.88 11.64
C PRO A 169 23.93 -1.63 10.32
N GLU A 170 24.53 -2.83 10.24
CA GLU A 170 24.33 -3.73 9.12
C GLU A 170 22.84 -4.01 8.92
N GLY A 171 22.37 -4.04 7.68
CA GLY A 171 20.95 -4.19 7.35
C GLY A 171 20.13 -2.89 7.42
N ALA A 172 20.74 -1.73 7.70
CA ALA A 172 20.04 -0.44 7.72
C ALA A 172 20.55 0.53 6.64
N ARG A 173 19.64 1.32 6.03
CA ARG A 173 19.98 2.34 5.04
C ARG A 173 19.05 3.56 5.11
N VAL A 174 19.61 4.75 4.91
CA VAL A 174 18.83 5.98 4.70
C VAL A 174 18.27 5.98 3.29
N TYR A 175 16.96 6.17 3.18
CA TYR A 175 16.24 6.25 1.91
C TYR A 175 15.71 7.64 1.60
N ALA A 176 15.32 8.40 2.61
CA ALA A 176 14.84 9.76 2.40
C ALA A 176 15.31 10.69 3.54
N HIS A 177 15.37 11.98 3.23
CA HIS A 177 15.73 13.06 4.12
C HIS A 177 14.82 14.25 3.87
N GLY A 178 14.40 14.93 4.93
CA GLY A 178 13.70 16.20 4.88
C GLY A 178 14.18 17.14 5.98
N ARG A 179 14.12 18.44 5.73
CA ARG A 179 14.26 19.44 6.77
C ARG A 179 13.02 19.46 7.65
N SER A 180 13.16 19.90 8.88
CA SER A 180 12.02 20.02 9.80
C SER A 180 10.83 20.72 9.13
N GLY A 181 9.70 19.99 8.99
CA GLY A 181 8.47 20.49 8.37
C GLY A 181 8.46 20.49 6.83
N GLU A 182 9.47 19.97 6.17
CA GLU A 182 9.50 19.78 4.72
C GLU A 182 9.23 18.30 4.34
N PRO A 183 8.69 18.06 3.14
CA PRO A 183 8.52 16.69 2.65
C PRO A 183 9.84 15.93 2.55
N LEU A 184 9.80 14.64 2.85
CA LEU A 184 10.93 13.74 2.65
C LEU A 184 11.24 13.58 1.15
N THR A 185 12.51 13.69 0.78
CA THR A 185 13.01 13.49 -0.57
C THR A 185 14.22 12.56 -0.57
N ILE A 186 14.57 11.98 -1.72
CA ILE A 186 15.78 11.17 -1.84
C ILE A 186 17.00 12.08 -1.64
N PRO A 187 17.84 11.86 -0.62
CA PRO A 187 18.97 12.72 -0.33
C PRO A 187 20.07 12.57 -1.36
N LEU A 188 20.75 13.68 -1.66
CA LEU A 188 22.01 13.60 -2.34
C LEU A 188 23.11 13.09 -1.39
N PRO A 189 24.12 12.36 -1.86
CA PRO A 189 25.18 11.81 -0.99
C PRO A 189 25.86 12.87 -0.11
N GLN A 190 25.99 14.10 -0.61
CA GLN A 190 26.61 15.23 0.07
C GLN A 190 25.66 16.05 0.97
N THR A 191 24.39 15.65 1.10
CA THR A 191 23.43 16.33 1.98
C THR A 191 23.93 16.25 3.42
N GLU A 192 24.17 17.43 4.04
CA GLU A 192 24.62 17.55 5.44
C GLU A 192 23.42 17.50 6.38
N LEU A 193 23.56 16.77 7.50
CA LEU A 193 22.53 16.54 8.50
C LEU A 193 22.56 17.60 9.59
N HIS A 194 21.39 18.15 9.92
CA HIS A 194 21.20 19.16 10.96
C HIS A 194 20.18 18.68 12.00
N ALA A 195 20.24 19.28 13.18
CA ALA A 195 19.26 19.00 14.22
C ALA A 195 17.84 19.33 13.73
N GLY A 196 16.88 18.43 14.01
CA GLY A 196 15.51 18.54 13.53
C GLY A 196 15.27 18.01 12.12
N ASP A 197 16.31 17.60 11.40
CA ASP A 197 16.14 16.89 10.12
C ASP A 197 15.45 15.54 10.37
N GLU A 198 14.64 15.11 9.42
CA GLU A 198 13.94 13.82 9.44
C GLU A 198 14.55 12.87 8.43
N LEU A 199 14.89 11.65 8.87
CA LEU A 199 15.45 10.59 8.03
C LEU A 199 14.51 9.41 7.97
N ALA A 200 14.09 9.01 6.77
CA ALA A 200 13.46 7.71 6.57
C ALA A 200 14.53 6.63 6.38
N VAL A 201 14.53 5.65 7.26
CA VAL A 201 15.49 4.55 7.27
C VAL A 201 14.75 3.23 7.08
N ILE A 202 15.25 2.39 6.18
CA ILE A 202 14.82 1.00 6.06
C ILE A 202 15.85 0.14 6.78
N ALA A 203 15.39 -0.74 7.67
CA ALA A 203 16.26 -1.58 8.49
C ALA A 203 15.59 -2.91 8.86
N GLU A 204 16.39 -3.90 9.20
CA GLU A 204 15.91 -5.11 9.88
C GLU A 204 15.37 -4.75 11.28
N PRO A 205 14.34 -5.45 11.79
CA PRO A 205 13.71 -5.12 13.09
C PRO A 205 14.71 -5.07 14.25
N GLU A 206 15.72 -5.94 14.24
CA GLU A 206 16.76 -6.01 15.26
C GLU A 206 17.70 -4.79 15.25
N ALA A 207 17.87 -4.15 14.09
CA ALA A 207 18.72 -2.97 13.93
C ALA A 207 18.03 -1.65 14.33
N LEU A 208 16.68 -1.63 14.45
CA LEU A 208 15.90 -0.40 14.68
C LEU A 208 16.31 0.34 15.97
N GLY A 209 16.60 -0.39 17.04
CA GLY A 209 17.06 0.20 18.30
C GLY A 209 18.35 0.99 18.12
N ALA A 210 19.34 0.39 17.48
CA ALA A 210 20.62 1.01 17.21
C ALA A 210 20.52 2.17 16.19
N VAL A 211 19.62 2.08 15.22
CA VAL A 211 19.32 3.17 14.27
C VAL A 211 18.77 4.40 15.01
N ARG A 212 17.79 4.21 15.91
CA ARG A 212 17.21 5.31 16.69
C ARG A 212 18.23 5.98 17.60
N GLU A 213 19.06 5.20 18.29
CA GLU A 213 20.13 5.71 19.15
C GLU A 213 21.18 6.48 18.32
N ARG A 214 21.55 5.95 17.15
CA ARG A 214 22.57 6.54 16.28
C ARG A 214 22.14 7.87 15.67
N ILE A 215 20.87 7.98 15.26
CA ILE A 215 20.33 9.17 14.59
C ILE A 215 19.71 10.13 15.61
N GLY A 216 18.89 9.63 16.52
CA GLY A 216 18.21 10.45 17.52
C GLY A 216 19.11 11.00 18.63
N GLY A 217 20.24 10.35 18.88
CA GLY A 217 21.08 10.61 20.06
C GLY A 217 20.60 9.85 21.28
N ALA A 218 21.45 9.76 22.29
CA ALA A 218 21.07 9.19 23.58
C ALA A 218 20.03 10.10 24.27
N ALA A 219 18.91 9.51 24.71
CA ALA A 219 17.88 10.19 25.49
C ALA A 219 18.39 10.57 26.89
#